data_378bf29083be54b70feab836a043d31f
#
_entry.id   378bf29083be54b70feab836a043d31f
#
_cell.length_a   1.000
_cell.length_b   1.000
_cell.length_c   1.000
_cell.angle_alpha   90.00
_cell.angle_beta   90.00
_cell.angle_gamma   90.00
#
_symmetry.space_group_name_H-M   'P 1'
#
loop_
_entity.id
_entity.type
_entity.pdbx_description
1 polymer ?
#
loop_
_entity_poly.entity_id
_entity_poly.type
_entity_poly.pdbx_seq_one_letter_code
_entity_poly.pdbx_strand_id
1 'polypeptide(L)'
;MPYKCFIFRWLIAGALSLCIGTPALAEGLTLRSGKYEQLLLAVTPEGQIEGFYAEERGTGTTFSCAFYLQGKVESGKASPVSSWLDEVYPGTVEPSIDGVVLTVEQGQQHPGCMNVLMPDIATGLDLSETVSKKWIGLVTVAVDKAWLQKTPDAKSTRGAYIVKGDVVGVLAFKDGAAKVEFVDGDNRSFMGWIGQDQYARVKMPRG
;
A
#
# COMPACT_ATOMS: atom_id res chain seq x y z
N MET A 1 -88.67 -12.82 -27.83
CA MET A 1 -87.36 -12.51 -28.39
C MET A 1 -86.32 -12.79 -27.29
N PRO A 2 -85.54 -13.81 -27.36
CA PRO A 2 -84.62 -14.15 -26.26
C PRO A 2 -83.25 -13.60 -26.57
N TYR A 3 -82.64 -12.90 -25.59
CA TYR A 3 -81.23 -12.50 -25.61
C TYR A 3 -80.33 -13.64 -25.14
N LYS A 4 -79.42 -14.05 -26.01
CA LYS A 4 -78.36 -15.00 -25.69
C LYS A 4 -77.21 -14.29 -24.93
N CYS A 5 -77.04 -14.72 -23.71
CA CYS A 5 -75.89 -14.30 -22.90
C CYS A 5 -74.66 -15.09 -23.27
N PHE A 6 -73.63 -14.43 -23.83
CA PHE A 6 -72.32 -15.05 -24.11
C PHE A 6 -71.41 -14.89 -22.88
N ILE A 7 -71.14 -15.97 -22.20
CA ILE A 7 -70.16 -16.01 -21.08
C ILE A 7 -68.76 -16.15 -21.68
N PHE A 8 -67.97 -15.07 -21.60
CA PHE A 8 -66.56 -15.06 -21.97
C PHE A 8 -65.73 -15.48 -20.76
N ARG A 9 -65.22 -16.73 -20.79
CA ARG A 9 -64.25 -17.24 -19.75
C ARG A 9 -62.89 -16.60 -20.02
N TRP A 10 -62.42 -15.70 -19.17
CA TRP A 10 -61.04 -15.24 -19.12
C TRP A 10 -60.19 -16.26 -18.36
N LEU A 11 -59.26 -16.88 -19.06
CA LEU A 11 -58.14 -17.64 -18.47
C LEU A 11 -57.07 -16.67 -18.09
N ILE A 12 -56.88 -16.44 -16.77
CA ILE A 12 -55.78 -15.67 -16.22
C ILE A 12 -54.57 -16.61 -16.14
N ALA A 13 -53.66 -16.53 -17.11
CA ALA A 13 -52.37 -17.18 -17.03
C ALA A 13 -51.46 -16.33 -16.10
N GLY A 14 -51.31 -16.79 -14.87
CA GLY A 14 -50.35 -16.20 -13.91
C GLY A 14 -48.91 -16.47 -14.33
N ALA A 15 -48.23 -15.51 -14.89
CA ALA A 15 -46.78 -15.60 -15.09
C ALA A 15 -46.05 -15.40 -13.74
N LEU A 16 -45.57 -16.48 -13.18
CA LEU A 16 -44.68 -16.46 -12.03
C LEU A 16 -43.30 -15.93 -12.48
N SER A 17 -43.06 -14.63 -12.26
CA SER A 17 -41.74 -14.00 -12.52
C SER A 17 -40.78 -14.44 -11.40
N LEU A 18 -39.94 -15.43 -11.68
CA LEU A 18 -38.79 -15.74 -10.80
C LEU A 18 -37.76 -14.61 -10.91
N CYS A 19 -37.75 -13.73 -9.95
CA CYS A 19 -36.61 -12.82 -9.74
C CYS A 19 -35.42 -13.66 -9.26
N ILE A 20 -34.56 -14.05 -10.20
CA ILE A 20 -33.22 -14.60 -9.86
C ILE A 20 -32.40 -13.42 -9.42
N GLY A 21 -32.38 -13.17 -8.10
CA GLY A 21 -31.43 -12.23 -7.48
C GLY A 21 -30.03 -12.77 -7.70
N THR A 22 -29.25 -12.15 -8.58
CA THR A 22 -27.81 -12.38 -8.64
C THR A 22 -27.22 -12.00 -7.29
N PRO A 23 -26.47 -12.91 -6.60
CA PRO A 23 -25.75 -12.51 -5.41
C PRO A 23 -24.74 -11.42 -5.85
N ALA A 24 -24.86 -10.23 -5.33
CA ALA A 24 -23.80 -9.24 -5.38
C ALA A 24 -22.64 -9.85 -4.57
N LEU A 25 -21.60 -10.28 -5.27
CA LEU A 25 -20.34 -10.62 -4.64
C LEU A 25 -19.88 -9.34 -3.94
N ALA A 26 -19.92 -9.33 -2.62
CA ALA A 26 -19.26 -8.30 -1.85
C ALA A 26 -17.79 -8.35 -2.25
N GLU A 27 -17.32 -7.40 -3.05
CA GLU A 27 -15.90 -7.23 -3.32
C GLU A 27 -15.25 -6.98 -1.97
N GLY A 28 -14.53 -7.99 -1.47
CA GLY A 28 -13.77 -7.88 -0.23
C GLY A 28 -12.75 -6.76 -0.37
N LEU A 29 -12.52 -6.01 0.71
CA LEU A 29 -11.47 -5.01 0.77
C LEU A 29 -10.13 -5.66 0.41
N THR A 30 -9.34 -4.99 -0.44
CA THR A 30 -8.04 -5.48 -0.90
C THR A 30 -6.93 -4.50 -0.57
N LEU A 31 -5.77 -5.00 -0.18
CA LEU A 31 -4.58 -4.17 0.01
C LEU A 31 -4.16 -3.55 -1.33
N ARG A 32 -3.85 -2.28 -1.31
CA ARG A 32 -3.41 -1.50 -2.48
C ARG A 32 -2.10 -0.78 -2.18
N SER A 33 -1.36 -0.46 -3.22
CA SER A 33 -0.17 0.37 -3.11
C SER A 33 -0.57 1.83 -2.89
N GLY A 34 0.11 2.50 -1.94
CA GLY A 34 -0.19 3.89 -1.60
C GLY A 34 0.65 4.41 -0.44
N LYS A 35 0.39 5.65 -0.10
CA LYS A 35 0.83 6.26 1.15
C LYS A 35 -0.36 6.29 2.10
N TYR A 36 -0.16 5.75 3.28
CA TYR A 36 -1.14 5.66 4.37
C TYR A 36 -0.57 6.40 5.57
N GLU A 37 -0.83 7.70 5.66
CA GLU A 37 -0.22 8.57 6.67
C GLU A 37 1.32 8.41 6.70
N GLN A 38 1.88 7.76 7.72
CA GLN A 38 3.32 7.51 7.91
C GLN A 38 3.82 6.24 7.21
N LEU A 39 2.93 5.43 6.60
CA LEU A 39 3.28 4.18 5.95
C LEU A 39 3.31 4.33 4.42
N LEU A 40 4.43 3.99 3.80
CA LEU A 40 4.48 3.67 2.37
C LEU A 40 4.23 2.16 2.21
N LEU A 41 3.27 1.78 1.39
CA LEU A 41 2.92 0.39 1.14
C LEU A 41 2.92 0.12 -0.36
N ALA A 42 3.61 -0.93 -0.79
CA ALA A 42 3.54 -1.45 -2.15
C ALA A 42 3.08 -2.92 -2.14
N VAL A 43 2.17 -3.23 -3.05
CA VAL A 43 1.76 -4.60 -3.35
C VAL A 43 2.32 -4.93 -4.73
N THR A 44 3.24 -5.91 -4.80
CA THR A 44 3.85 -6.30 -6.06
C THR A 44 2.88 -7.11 -6.92
N PRO A 45 3.14 -7.25 -8.24
CA PRO A 45 2.30 -8.11 -9.11
C PRO A 45 2.22 -9.57 -8.63
N GLU A 46 3.24 -10.05 -7.91
CA GLU A 46 3.30 -11.41 -7.34
C GLU A 46 2.59 -11.51 -5.96
N GLY A 47 1.94 -10.43 -5.52
CA GLY A 47 1.25 -10.35 -4.23
C GLY A 47 2.18 -10.27 -3.03
N GLN A 48 3.44 -9.82 -3.20
CA GLN A 48 4.29 -9.50 -2.06
C GLN A 48 3.91 -8.11 -1.51
N ILE A 49 4.02 -7.97 -0.21
CA ILE A 49 3.88 -6.69 0.51
C ILE A 49 5.28 -6.18 0.79
N GLU A 50 5.56 -4.93 0.42
CA GLU A 50 6.73 -4.17 0.82
C GLU A 50 6.25 -2.89 1.48
N GLY A 51 6.69 -2.60 2.69
CA GLY A 51 6.27 -1.41 3.44
C GLY A 51 7.44 -0.70 4.10
N PHE A 52 7.24 0.58 4.37
CA PHE A 52 8.15 1.40 5.16
C PHE A 52 7.34 2.38 6.00
N TYR A 53 7.41 2.20 7.31
CA TYR A 53 6.84 3.14 8.28
C TYR A 53 7.91 4.13 8.71
N ALA A 54 7.59 5.41 8.72
CA ALA A 54 8.50 6.46 9.23
C ALA A 54 7.70 7.61 9.83
N GLU A 55 7.97 7.92 11.09
CA GLU A 55 7.34 9.00 11.84
C GLU A 55 8.38 9.79 12.61
N GLU A 56 8.24 11.10 12.61
CA GLU A 56 9.06 12.01 13.42
C GLU A 56 8.15 12.86 14.31
N ARG A 57 8.55 13.06 15.57
CA ARG A 57 7.86 13.90 16.53
C ARG A 57 8.83 14.82 17.25
N GLY A 58 8.35 16.00 17.60
CA GLY A 58 9.07 16.98 18.39
C GLY A 58 9.34 18.28 17.66
N THR A 59 9.59 19.36 18.45
CA THR A 59 10.03 20.67 17.99
C THR A 59 11.37 20.96 18.66
N GLY A 60 12.44 21.09 17.85
CA GLY A 60 13.81 21.30 18.34
C GLY A 60 14.58 20.00 18.49
N THR A 61 14.28 19.18 19.50
CA THR A 61 14.77 17.79 19.55
C THR A 61 13.73 16.89 18.90
N THR A 62 14.10 16.22 17.81
CA THR A 62 13.23 15.29 17.10
C THR A 62 13.50 13.84 17.54
N PHE A 63 12.44 13.10 17.77
CA PHE A 63 12.46 11.65 17.93
C PHE A 63 11.96 11.03 16.63
N SER A 64 12.62 9.99 16.16
CA SER A 64 12.26 9.30 14.92
C SER A 64 12.03 7.82 15.18
N CYS A 65 11.03 7.28 14.51
CA CYS A 65 10.71 5.86 14.46
C CYS A 65 10.65 5.45 13.00
N ALA A 66 11.38 4.41 12.60
CA ALA A 66 11.27 3.86 11.26
C ALA A 66 11.51 2.36 11.29
N PHE A 67 10.77 1.63 10.44
CA PHE A 67 10.99 0.20 10.19
C PHE A 67 10.40 -0.22 8.84
N TYR A 68 10.94 -1.28 8.28
CA TYR A 68 10.45 -1.89 7.06
C TYR A 68 9.42 -2.97 7.35
N LEU A 69 8.60 -3.30 6.34
CA LEU A 69 7.65 -4.40 6.37
C LEU A 69 7.83 -5.27 5.12
N GLN A 70 7.73 -6.56 5.29
CA GLN A 70 7.65 -7.51 4.18
C GLN A 70 6.68 -8.64 4.50
N GLY A 71 5.86 -9.02 3.52
CA GLY A 71 4.89 -10.08 3.69
C GLY A 71 4.30 -10.53 2.38
N LYS A 72 3.16 -11.22 2.48
CA LYS A 72 2.41 -11.68 1.31
C LYS A 72 0.93 -11.44 1.53
N VAL A 73 0.26 -10.95 0.50
CA VAL A 73 -1.19 -10.71 0.54
C VAL A 73 -1.96 -12.01 0.76
N GLU A 74 -2.86 -12.01 1.73
CA GLU A 74 -3.87 -13.03 1.94
C GLU A 74 -5.26 -12.47 1.62
N SER A 75 -6.00 -13.15 0.74
CA SER A 75 -7.33 -12.70 0.31
C SER A 75 -8.35 -12.74 1.46
N GLY A 76 -9.02 -11.61 1.70
CA GLY A 76 -10.11 -11.50 2.67
C GLY A 76 -9.72 -11.64 4.12
N LYS A 77 -8.44 -11.44 4.46
CA LYS A 77 -7.89 -11.54 5.82
C LYS A 77 -6.77 -10.53 6.05
N ALA A 78 -6.41 -10.36 7.32
CA ALA A 78 -5.16 -9.72 7.70
C ALA A 78 -3.98 -10.49 7.09
N SER A 79 -3.15 -9.78 6.34
CA SER A 79 -1.98 -10.36 5.66
C SER A 79 -0.79 -10.36 6.61
N PRO A 80 -0.13 -11.52 6.84
CA PRO A 80 1.03 -11.59 7.71
C PRO A 80 2.19 -10.82 7.12
N VAL A 81 2.87 -10.05 7.97
CA VAL A 81 4.10 -9.32 7.65
C VAL A 81 5.14 -9.53 8.74
N SER A 82 6.40 -9.36 8.36
CA SER A 82 7.50 -9.16 9.30
C SER A 82 7.92 -7.70 9.24
N SER A 83 8.03 -7.06 10.39
CA SER A 83 8.63 -5.73 10.50
C SER A 83 10.09 -5.85 10.94
N TRP A 84 10.98 -4.99 10.42
CA TRP A 84 12.39 -5.00 10.83
C TRP A 84 13.07 -3.64 10.65
N LEU A 85 14.03 -3.41 11.50
CA LEU A 85 15.16 -2.49 11.32
C LEU A 85 16.43 -3.24 11.74
N ASP A 86 16.68 -3.39 13.04
CA ASP A 86 17.76 -4.21 13.58
C ASP A 86 17.26 -5.63 13.94
N GLU A 87 16.05 -5.70 14.51
CA GLU A 87 15.39 -6.95 14.88
C GLU A 87 14.10 -7.15 14.09
N VAL A 88 13.65 -8.42 14.02
CA VAL A 88 12.46 -8.81 13.26
C VAL A 88 11.30 -9.10 14.23
N TYR A 89 10.17 -8.45 14.01
CA TYR A 89 8.93 -8.69 14.77
C TYR A 89 7.79 -9.08 13.83
N PRO A 90 6.97 -10.07 14.22
CA PRO A 90 5.79 -10.44 13.45
C PRO A 90 4.70 -9.35 13.55
N GLY A 91 3.90 -9.27 12.51
CA GLY A 91 2.77 -8.36 12.45
C GLY A 91 1.76 -8.74 11.37
N THR A 92 0.78 -7.88 11.18
CA THR A 92 -0.23 -8.02 10.12
C THR A 92 -0.56 -6.67 9.50
N VAL A 93 -0.97 -6.70 8.22
CA VAL A 93 -1.60 -5.57 7.54
C VAL A 93 -2.97 -6.02 7.03
N GLU A 94 -4.01 -5.32 7.42
CA GLU A 94 -5.38 -5.58 7.01
C GLU A 94 -5.96 -4.39 6.26
N PRO A 95 -6.65 -4.58 5.11
CA PRO A 95 -7.32 -3.48 4.43
C PRO A 95 -8.53 -3.01 5.24
N SER A 96 -8.71 -1.71 5.38
CA SER A 96 -9.90 -1.07 5.96
C SER A 96 -10.65 -0.23 4.92
N ILE A 97 -11.79 0.34 5.29
CA ILE A 97 -12.62 1.15 4.39
C ILE A 97 -11.82 2.37 3.88
N ASP A 98 -11.12 3.04 4.79
CA ASP A 98 -10.43 4.30 4.50
C ASP A 98 -8.90 4.14 4.41
N GLY A 99 -8.38 2.91 4.53
CA GLY A 99 -6.93 2.70 4.53
C GLY A 99 -6.50 1.28 4.89
N VAL A 100 -5.63 1.16 5.90
CA VAL A 100 -5.14 -0.11 6.41
C VAL A 100 -5.03 -0.09 7.93
N VAL A 101 -5.17 -1.26 8.56
CA VAL A 101 -4.82 -1.49 9.96
C VAL A 101 -3.48 -2.20 10.00
N LEU A 102 -2.48 -1.59 10.62
CA LEU A 102 -1.16 -2.18 10.85
C LEU A 102 -1.04 -2.65 12.29
N THR A 103 -0.72 -3.93 12.50
CA THR A 103 -0.44 -4.49 13.82
C THR A 103 0.98 -5.03 13.88
N VAL A 104 1.75 -4.59 14.84
CA VAL A 104 3.06 -5.13 15.20
C VAL A 104 3.16 -5.11 16.72
N GLU A 105 2.92 -6.26 17.39
CA GLU A 105 2.84 -6.33 18.87
C GLU A 105 4.06 -5.70 19.56
N GLN A 106 5.22 -5.90 19.01
CA GLN A 106 6.49 -5.40 19.53
C GLN A 106 7.02 -4.19 18.75
N GLY A 107 6.15 -3.49 18.00
CA GLY A 107 6.54 -2.37 17.13
C GLY A 107 7.28 -1.23 17.85
N GLN A 108 6.89 -0.95 19.11
CA GLN A 108 7.59 0.06 19.92
C GLN A 108 9.01 -0.34 20.35
N GLN A 109 9.40 -1.62 20.16
CA GLN A 109 10.77 -2.08 20.47
C GLN A 109 11.76 -1.78 19.34
N HIS A 110 11.30 -1.42 18.14
CA HIS A 110 12.21 -0.91 17.12
C HIS A 110 12.95 0.33 17.62
N PRO A 111 14.23 0.52 17.24
CA PRO A 111 15.03 1.67 17.67
C PRO A 111 14.31 3.00 17.43
N GLY A 112 14.23 3.83 18.46
CA GLY A 112 13.57 5.14 18.43
C GLY A 112 12.05 5.12 18.53
N CYS A 113 11.38 3.98 18.37
CA CYS A 113 9.92 3.91 18.26
C CYS A 113 9.18 4.06 19.59
N MET A 114 9.77 3.72 20.72
CA MET A 114 9.12 3.78 22.04
C MET A 114 8.48 5.13 22.36
N ASN A 115 9.10 6.24 21.91
CA ASN A 115 8.65 7.60 22.23
C ASN A 115 7.83 8.25 21.09
N VAL A 116 7.67 7.58 19.97
CA VAL A 116 7.06 8.12 18.74
C VAL A 116 5.83 7.34 18.35
N LEU A 117 6.00 6.02 18.22
CA LEU A 117 4.96 5.12 17.73
C LEU A 117 3.84 4.95 18.75
N MET A 118 2.61 5.12 18.32
CA MET A 118 1.43 4.96 19.17
C MET A 118 1.34 3.53 19.71
N PRO A 119 0.94 3.34 21.00
CA PRO A 119 0.76 2.00 21.58
C PRO A 119 -0.24 1.12 20.82
N ASP A 120 -1.20 1.73 20.12
CA ASP A 120 -2.20 1.06 19.28
C ASP A 120 -1.57 0.15 18.22
N ILE A 121 -0.30 0.37 17.86
CA ILE A 121 0.45 -0.52 16.96
C ILE A 121 0.44 -1.98 17.44
N ALA A 122 0.35 -2.21 18.72
CA ALA A 122 0.34 -3.57 19.28
C ALA A 122 -1.01 -4.29 19.09
N THR A 123 -2.09 -3.56 18.88
CA THR A 123 -3.47 -4.11 18.77
C THR A 123 -4.17 -3.76 17.46
N GLY A 124 -3.61 -2.84 16.67
CA GLY A 124 -4.12 -2.37 15.40
C GLY A 124 -4.09 -0.85 15.31
N LEU A 125 -3.12 -0.32 14.60
CA LEU A 125 -3.00 1.10 14.28
C LEU A 125 -3.72 1.37 12.95
N ASP A 126 -4.80 2.15 13.00
CA ASP A 126 -5.50 2.61 11.81
C ASP A 126 -4.67 3.68 11.09
N LEU A 127 -4.46 3.50 9.80
CA LEU A 127 -3.71 4.41 8.93
C LEU A 127 -4.55 4.72 7.69
N SER A 128 -5.01 5.97 7.59
CA SER A 128 -5.85 6.42 6.47
C SER A 128 -5.03 6.55 5.16
N GLU A 129 -5.63 6.15 4.04
CA GLU A 129 -5.01 6.35 2.72
C GLU A 129 -4.95 7.84 2.39
N THR A 130 -3.74 8.38 2.28
CA THR A 130 -3.54 9.79 1.90
C THR A 130 -3.37 9.94 0.39
N VAL A 131 -2.71 8.98 -0.27
CA VAL A 131 -2.52 8.98 -1.71
C VAL A 131 -2.47 7.55 -2.25
N SER A 132 -3.41 7.21 -3.13
CA SER A 132 -3.39 5.94 -3.87
C SER A 132 -2.30 5.93 -4.93
N LYS A 133 -1.57 4.84 -5.08
CA LYS A 133 -0.44 4.70 -6.00
C LYS A 133 -0.49 3.38 -6.77
N LYS A 134 0.27 3.31 -7.87
CA LYS A 134 0.44 2.09 -8.68
C LYS A 134 1.86 1.53 -8.54
N TRP A 135 2.38 1.56 -7.32
CA TRP A 135 3.72 1.03 -7.06
C TRP A 135 3.73 -0.49 -7.16
N ILE A 136 4.76 -1.00 -7.80
CA ILE A 136 5.03 -2.44 -7.95
C ILE A 136 6.14 -2.92 -6.99
N GLY A 137 6.54 -2.09 -6.05
CA GLY A 137 7.54 -2.36 -5.04
C GLY A 137 8.09 -1.08 -4.42
N LEU A 138 8.95 -1.22 -3.42
CA LEU A 138 9.70 -0.14 -2.80
C LEU A 138 11.21 -0.36 -2.98
N VAL A 139 11.97 0.72 -3.03
CA VAL A 139 13.43 0.69 -2.99
C VAL A 139 13.95 1.78 -2.06
N THR A 140 15.11 1.54 -1.46
CA THR A 140 15.84 2.53 -0.67
C THR A 140 16.97 3.12 -1.51
N VAL A 141 17.13 4.43 -1.48
CA VAL A 141 18.24 5.11 -2.16
C VAL A 141 19.55 4.79 -1.45
N ALA A 142 20.53 4.30 -2.21
CA ALA A 142 21.81 3.80 -1.67
C ALA A 142 22.97 4.80 -1.80
N VAL A 143 22.81 5.87 -2.59
CA VAL A 143 23.84 6.89 -2.86
C VAL A 143 23.47 8.22 -2.26
N ASP A 144 24.45 9.07 -1.95
CA ASP A 144 24.20 10.36 -1.32
C ASP A 144 23.23 11.26 -2.10
N LYS A 145 23.23 11.14 -3.42
CA LYS A 145 22.33 11.89 -4.29
C LYS A 145 22.03 11.10 -5.57
N ALA A 146 20.78 10.71 -5.77
CA ALA A 146 20.27 10.10 -6.99
C ALA A 146 19.42 11.11 -7.75
N TRP A 147 19.91 11.57 -8.92
CA TRP A 147 19.17 12.50 -9.77
C TRP A 147 18.05 11.78 -10.51
N LEU A 148 16.86 12.32 -10.48
CA LEU A 148 15.70 11.77 -11.18
C LEU A 148 15.83 12.03 -12.67
N GLN A 149 16.14 10.99 -13.45
CA GLN A 149 16.37 11.04 -14.88
C GLN A 149 15.06 10.96 -15.67
N LYS A 150 15.02 11.55 -16.86
CA LYS A 150 13.85 11.46 -17.75
C LYS A 150 13.75 10.10 -18.43
N THR A 151 14.87 9.45 -18.71
CA THR A 151 14.97 8.12 -19.34
C THR A 151 15.96 7.24 -18.58
N PRO A 152 15.89 5.89 -18.69
CA PRO A 152 16.74 4.97 -17.94
C PRO A 152 18.25 5.18 -18.18
N ASP A 153 18.62 5.61 -19.34
CA ASP A 153 20.01 5.79 -19.84
C ASP A 153 20.54 7.22 -19.66
N ALA A 154 19.68 8.18 -19.29
CA ALA A 154 20.12 9.56 -19.09
C ALA A 154 21.05 9.70 -17.85
N LYS A 155 22.01 10.62 -17.93
CA LYS A 155 23.00 10.89 -16.87
C LYS A 155 23.10 12.39 -16.57
N SER A 156 21.98 13.04 -16.30
CA SER A 156 21.97 14.45 -15.89
C SER A 156 22.29 14.59 -14.41
N THR A 157 23.06 15.59 -14.07
CA THR A 157 23.32 16.02 -12.68
C THR A 157 22.56 17.30 -12.35
N ARG A 158 21.45 17.57 -13.04
CA ARG A 158 20.58 18.73 -12.83
C ARG A 158 19.14 18.32 -12.74
N GLY A 159 18.37 19.01 -11.89
CA GLY A 159 16.93 18.77 -11.68
C GLY A 159 16.62 18.29 -10.28
N ALA A 160 15.52 17.60 -10.12
CA ALA A 160 15.13 16.98 -8.86
C ALA A 160 16.03 15.77 -8.55
N TYR A 161 16.29 15.56 -7.28
CA TYR A 161 17.04 14.42 -6.77
C TYR A 161 16.43 13.91 -5.47
N ILE A 162 16.75 12.67 -5.12
CA ILE A 162 16.45 12.01 -3.86
C ILE A 162 17.78 11.63 -3.19
N VAL A 163 17.76 11.45 -1.87
CA VAL A 163 18.99 11.27 -1.09
C VAL A 163 19.07 9.88 -0.44
N LYS A 164 20.26 9.53 0.00
CA LYS A 164 20.52 8.25 0.68
C LYS A 164 19.59 8.06 1.87
N GLY A 165 18.96 6.89 1.92
CA GLY A 165 18.00 6.53 2.96
C GLY A 165 16.54 6.81 2.58
N ASP A 166 16.27 7.67 1.58
CA ASP A 166 14.90 7.85 1.09
C ASP A 166 14.35 6.50 0.62
N VAL A 167 13.12 6.18 1.04
CA VAL A 167 12.36 5.05 0.54
C VAL A 167 11.32 5.56 -0.46
N VAL A 168 11.30 4.96 -1.64
CA VAL A 168 10.49 5.44 -2.77
C VAL A 168 9.73 4.30 -3.43
N GLY A 169 8.53 4.63 -3.94
CA GLY A 169 7.73 3.69 -4.72
C GLY A 169 8.30 3.45 -6.10
N VAL A 170 8.25 2.22 -6.58
CA VAL A 170 8.69 1.83 -7.91
C VAL A 170 7.50 1.68 -8.84
N LEU A 171 7.54 2.35 -9.97
CA LEU A 171 6.51 2.29 -11.02
C LEU A 171 6.87 1.30 -12.14
N ALA A 172 8.16 1.09 -12.39
CA ALA A 172 8.66 0.15 -13.41
C ALA A 172 10.14 -0.15 -13.20
N PHE A 173 10.58 -1.32 -13.66
CA PHE A 173 11.99 -1.66 -13.86
C PHE A 173 12.27 -1.82 -15.36
N LYS A 174 13.38 -1.27 -15.82
CA LYS A 174 13.82 -1.41 -17.21
C LYS A 174 15.33 -1.29 -17.30
N ASP A 175 15.97 -2.25 -17.96
CA ASP A 175 17.42 -2.24 -18.25
C ASP A 175 18.29 -2.00 -16.98
N GLY A 176 17.87 -2.57 -15.84
CA GLY A 176 18.53 -2.40 -14.55
C GLY A 176 18.17 -1.09 -13.82
N ALA A 177 17.57 -0.10 -14.48
CA ALA A 177 17.08 1.12 -13.83
C ALA A 177 15.68 0.92 -13.24
N ALA A 178 15.35 1.72 -12.21
CA ALA A 178 14.03 1.82 -11.62
C ALA A 178 13.40 3.18 -11.94
N LYS A 179 12.16 3.18 -12.43
CA LYS A 179 11.31 4.38 -12.44
C LYS A 179 10.70 4.52 -11.08
N VAL A 180 11.11 5.54 -10.35
CA VAL A 180 10.69 5.75 -8.97
C VAL A 180 9.80 6.98 -8.83
N GLU A 181 9.02 6.98 -7.75
CA GLU A 181 8.20 8.09 -7.32
C GLU A 181 8.48 8.36 -5.84
N PHE A 182 9.00 9.54 -5.55
CA PHE A 182 9.10 10.09 -4.20
C PHE A 182 7.86 10.92 -3.90
N VAL A 183 7.26 10.70 -2.74
CA VAL A 183 6.10 11.46 -2.24
C VAL A 183 6.52 12.21 -1.00
N ASP A 184 6.51 13.54 -1.05
CA ASP A 184 6.93 14.38 0.07
C ASP A 184 5.86 14.46 1.19
N GLY A 185 6.16 15.25 2.23
CA GLY A 185 5.25 15.49 3.36
C GLY A 185 3.93 16.16 2.97
N ASP A 186 3.92 16.95 1.90
CA ASP A 186 2.74 17.63 1.35
C ASP A 186 2.01 16.76 0.29
N ASN A 187 2.37 15.49 0.17
CA ASN A 187 1.85 14.52 -0.82
C ASN A 187 2.13 14.90 -2.28
N ARG A 188 3.13 15.76 -2.55
CA ARG A 188 3.60 16.06 -3.90
C ARG A 188 4.50 14.95 -4.40
N SER A 189 4.33 14.58 -5.67
CA SER A 189 5.08 13.50 -6.31
C SER A 189 6.19 14.01 -7.20
N PHE A 190 7.38 13.43 -7.05
CA PHE A 190 8.55 13.63 -7.91
C PHE A 190 8.94 12.30 -8.53
N MET A 191 8.97 12.23 -9.85
CA MET A 191 9.19 10.98 -10.58
C MET A 191 10.39 11.07 -11.48
N GLY A 192 11.09 9.94 -11.62
CA GLY A 192 12.19 9.81 -12.57
C GLY A 192 12.82 8.43 -12.54
N TRP A 193 13.80 8.22 -13.37
CA TRP A 193 14.59 6.99 -13.41
C TRP A 193 15.86 7.15 -12.59
N ILE A 194 16.25 6.10 -11.85
CA ILE A 194 17.53 5.97 -11.15
C ILE A 194 18.20 4.66 -11.56
N GLY A 195 19.53 4.66 -11.62
CA GLY A 195 20.32 3.50 -12.02
C GLY A 195 20.33 2.39 -10.97
N GLN A 196 20.64 1.16 -11.39
CA GLN A 196 20.68 -0.03 -10.51
C GLN A 196 21.69 0.12 -9.37
N ASP A 197 22.75 0.84 -9.55
CA ASP A 197 23.79 1.13 -8.56
C ASP A 197 23.39 2.20 -7.53
N GLN A 198 22.23 2.86 -7.74
CA GLN A 198 21.77 3.97 -6.93
C GLN A 198 20.68 3.55 -5.91
N TYR A 199 20.19 2.32 -5.96
CA TYR A 199 19.16 1.82 -5.03
C TYR A 199 19.40 0.41 -4.54
N ALA A 200 18.81 0.10 -3.41
CA ALA A 200 18.70 -1.26 -2.87
C ALA A 200 17.21 -1.67 -2.80
N ARG A 201 16.93 -2.95 -3.06
CA ARG A 201 15.58 -3.51 -2.81
C ARG A 201 15.32 -3.59 -1.32
N VAL A 202 14.09 -3.32 -0.94
CA VAL A 202 13.61 -3.60 0.42
C VAL A 202 13.60 -5.11 0.62
N LYS A 203 14.51 -5.62 1.41
CA LYS A 203 14.63 -7.06 1.72
C LYS A 203 14.98 -7.24 3.18
N MET A 204 14.29 -8.17 3.82
CA MET A 204 14.59 -8.57 5.18
C MET A 204 16.03 -9.12 5.26
N PRO A 205 16.80 -8.76 6.29
CA PRO A 205 18.11 -9.35 6.56
C PRO A 205 18.00 -10.88 6.63
N ARG A 206 18.95 -11.58 6.04
CA ARG A 206 19.05 -13.02 6.25
C ARG A 206 19.65 -13.23 7.63
N GLY A 207 18.92 -13.90 8.50
CA GLY A 207 19.42 -14.37 9.78
C GLY A 207 20.53 -15.40 9.60
#